data_fcc0a0943f288436027c2c483c1f7c19
#
_entry.id   fcc0a0943f288436027c2c483c1f7c19
#
_cell.length_a   1.000
_cell.length_b   1.000
_cell.length_c   1.000
_cell.angle_alpha   90.00
_cell.angle_beta   90.00
_cell.angle_gamma   90.00
#
_symmetry.space_group_name_H-M   'P 1'
#
loop_
_entity.id
_entity.type
_entity.pdbx_description
1 polymer ?
#
loop_
_entity_poly.entity_id
_entity_poly.type
_entity_poly.pdbx_seq_one_letter_code
_entity_poly.pdbx_strand_id
1 'polypeptide(L)'
;MPTMQRVAITGSTGLIGNALVGHLKSEGYTVQRLVRRPSRSAEEITWDPQAGTVDLEALAGVDAIIHLAGAGVGDKRWTKKYKSEILNSRLLGTTTIANAVNAVKPSVFISASAIGWYGETGNRAVIESDRAGEDFLAAVCREWEGAADLVKDVRTVKIRTGLVLDPTGGALGRMLPLFRFGLGGKLGSGKQWWSWITLHDQIRAIVFALESKIEGPMNLTSPNPVTNQEFTAGLARALHRPALFPAPAIALKIALGGFSTEILGSKKVLPQALMDAGFVFDYPHIAPALAALVD
;
A
#
# COMPACT_ATOMS: atom_id res chain seq x y z
N MET A 1 -24.55 -13.13 -5.75
CA MET A 1 -23.21 -13.78 -5.62
C MET A 1 -22.28 -13.04 -6.54
N PRO A 2 -21.04 -12.77 -6.14
CA PRO A 2 -20.11 -12.10 -7.04
C PRO A 2 -19.90 -12.95 -8.30
N THR A 3 -19.86 -12.29 -9.45
CA THR A 3 -19.55 -12.94 -10.73
C THR A 3 -18.11 -13.48 -10.79
N MET A 4 -17.21 -12.89 -10.02
CA MET A 4 -15.84 -13.37 -9.80
C MET A 4 -15.80 -14.25 -8.56
N GLN A 5 -15.26 -15.46 -8.67
CA GLN A 5 -15.23 -16.41 -7.56
C GLN A 5 -13.83 -16.74 -7.08
N ARG A 6 -12.82 -16.78 -7.97
CA ARG A 6 -11.45 -17.19 -7.65
C ARG A 6 -10.46 -16.03 -7.75
N VAL A 7 -9.80 -15.71 -6.64
CA VAL A 7 -8.84 -14.62 -6.56
C VAL A 7 -7.49 -15.15 -6.09
N ALA A 8 -6.44 -14.91 -6.86
CA ALA A 8 -5.07 -15.26 -6.51
C ALA A 8 -4.32 -14.06 -5.95
N ILE A 9 -3.64 -14.21 -4.81
CA ILE A 9 -3.03 -13.09 -4.08
C ILE A 9 -1.56 -13.38 -3.75
N THR A 10 -0.64 -12.50 -4.15
CA THR A 10 0.72 -12.48 -3.61
C THR A 10 0.80 -11.54 -2.39
N GLY A 11 1.79 -11.72 -1.53
CA GLY A 11 1.94 -10.86 -0.33
C GLY A 11 0.84 -11.07 0.72
N SER A 12 0.14 -12.19 0.68
CA SER A 12 -0.99 -12.56 1.54
C SER A 12 -0.68 -12.65 3.03
N THR A 13 0.59 -12.60 3.44
CA THR A 13 1.03 -12.61 4.86
C THR A 13 1.36 -11.22 5.40
N GLY A 14 1.40 -10.19 4.53
CA GLY A 14 1.58 -8.79 4.95
C GLY A 14 0.32 -8.20 5.57
N LEU A 15 0.43 -7.00 6.13
CA LEU A 15 -0.68 -6.30 6.81
C LEU A 15 -1.92 -6.21 5.92
N ILE A 16 -1.79 -5.65 4.72
CA ILE A 16 -2.89 -5.49 3.77
C ILE A 16 -3.35 -6.85 3.24
N GLY A 17 -2.39 -7.70 2.81
CA GLY A 17 -2.73 -8.98 2.19
C GLY A 17 -3.44 -9.95 3.12
N ASN A 18 -3.06 -10.00 4.41
CA ASN A 18 -3.73 -10.85 5.38
C ASN A 18 -5.17 -10.38 5.66
N ALA A 19 -5.37 -9.08 5.84
CA ALA A 19 -6.69 -8.49 6.02
C ALA A 19 -7.59 -8.69 4.78
N LEU A 20 -7.02 -8.49 3.57
CA LEU A 20 -7.74 -8.69 2.32
C LEU A 20 -8.18 -10.16 2.14
N VAL A 21 -7.31 -11.13 2.45
CA VAL A 21 -7.64 -12.56 2.38
C VAL A 21 -8.82 -12.88 3.32
N GLY A 22 -8.79 -12.36 4.55
CA GLY A 22 -9.88 -12.55 5.51
C GLY A 22 -11.20 -11.98 5.00
N HIS A 23 -11.16 -10.74 4.51
CA HIS A 23 -12.34 -10.06 3.99
C HIS A 23 -12.92 -10.76 2.74
N LEU A 24 -12.10 -11.10 1.76
CA LEU A 24 -12.57 -11.79 0.56
C LEU A 24 -13.21 -13.16 0.89
N LYS A 25 -12.62 -13.91 1.82
CA LYS A 25 -13.22 -15.18 2.26
C LYS A 25 -14.56 -14.97 2.96
N SER A 26 -14.73 -13.91 3.76
CA SER A 26 -16.01 -13.60 4.40
C SER A 26 -17.10 -13.18 3.40
N GLU A 27 -16.72 -12.59 2.26
CA GLU A 27 -17.61 -12.25 1.15
C GLU A 27 -17.87 -13.43 0.18
N GLY A 28 -17.33 -14.63 0.47
CA GLY A 28 -17.59 -15.85 -0.30
C GLY A 28 -16.64 -16.09 -1.50
N TYR A 29 -15.53 -15.34 -1.60
CA TYR A 29 -14.52 -15.60 -2.62
C TYR A 29 -13.67 -16.82 -2.28
N THR A 30 -13.30 -17.60 -3.28
CA THR A 30 -12.25 -18.61 -3.20
C THR A 30 -10.90 -17.92 -3.36
N VAL A 31 -10.10 -17.87 -2.30
CA VAL A 31 -8.81 -17.18 -2.29
C VAL A 31 -7.67 -18.17 -2.36
N GLN A 32 -6.80 -18.03 -3.37
CA GLN A 32 -5.54 -18.76 -3.52
C GLN A 32 -4.37 -17.83 -3.19
N ARG A 33 -3.43 -18.30 -2.38
CA ARG A 33 -2.26 -17.54 -1.94
C ARG A 33 -1.04 -17.97 -2.73
N LEU A 34 -0.39 -17.03 -3.43
CA LEU A 34 0.90 -17.32 -4.04
C LEU A 34 2.00 -17.30 -2.97
N VAL A 35 2.69 -18.42 -2.82
CA VAL A 35 3.71 -18.64 -1.78
C VAL A 35 5.06 -18.94 -2.41
N ARG A 36 6.15 -18.42 -1.78
CA ARG A 36 7.55 -18.61 -2.25
C ARG A 36 8.19 -19.90 -1.72
N ARG A 37 7.41 -20.88 -1.48
CA ARG A 37 7.77 -22.25 -1.04
C ARG A 37 6.87 -23.23 -1.75
N PRO A 38 7.16 -24.54 -1.70
CA PRO A 38 6.22 -25.55 -2.19
C PRO A 38 4.83 -25.38 -1.55
N SER A 39 3.79 -25.48 -2.37
CA SER A 39 2.39 -25.45 -1.94
C SER A 39 2.10 -26.58 -0.94
N ARG A 40 1.28 -26.33 0.06
CA ARG A 40 0.87 -27.29 1.10
C ARG A 40 -0.61 -27.61 1.06
N SER A 41 -1.37 -26.94 0.22
CA SER A 41 -2.82 -27.12 0.06
C SER A 41 -3.29 -26.60 -1.29
N ALA A 42 -4.50 -26.95 -1.69
CA ALA A 42 -5.14 -26.40 -2.90
C ALA A 42 -5.39 -24.89 -2.85
N GLU A 43 -5.31 -24.27 -1.66
CA GLU A 43 -5.41 -22.81 -1.48
C GLU A 43 -4.06 -22.08 -1.71
N GLU A 44 -3.00 -22.82 -2.05
CA GLU A 44 -1.67 -22.24 -2.27
C GLU A 44 -1.16 -22.55 -3.68
N ILE A 45 -0.48 -21.58 -4.27
CA ILE A 45 0.17 -21.67 -5.58
C ILE A 45 1.64 -21.33 -5.39
N THR A 46 2.54 -22.18 -5.85
CA THR A 46 3.98 -21.94 -5.78
C THR A 46 4.38 -20.89 -6.82
N TRP A 47 5.20 -19.94 -6.41
CA TRP A 47 5.85 -18.99 -7.30
C TRP A 47 7.24 -18.61 -6.82
N ASP A 48 8.14 -18.29 -7.76
CA ASP A 48 9.50 -17.82 -7.46
C ASP A 48 9.81 -16.59 -8.32
N PRO A 49 9.80 -15.37 -7.70
CA PRO A 49 10.13 -14.13 -8.42
C PRO A 49 11.60 -14.05 -8.85
N GLN A 50 12.51 -14.80 -8.22
CA GLN A 50 13.93 -14.80 -8.61
C GLN A 50 14.16 -15.67 -9.86
N ALA A 51 13.48 -16.81 -9.94
CA ALA A 51 13.48 -17.67 -11.11
C ALA A 51 12.53 -17.21 -12.21
N GLY A 52 11.63 -16.24 -11.93
CA GLY A 52 10.62 -15.79 -12.88
C GLY A 52 9.52 -16.82 -13.16
N THR A 53 9.21 -17.72 -12.20
CA THR A 53 8.29 -18.85 -12.39
C THR A 53 7.06 -18.76 -11.51
N VAL A 54 5.94 -19.25 -12.04
CA VAL A 54 4.65 -19.46 -11.33
C VAL A 54 4.09 -20.80 -11.79
N ASP A 55 3.46 -21.53 -10.90
CA ASP A 55 2.67 -22.73 -11.25
C ASP A 55 1.42 -22.27 -12.02
N LEU A 56 1.53 -22.26 -13.35
CA LEU A 56 0.47 -21.78 -14.24
C LEU A 56 -0.72 -22.73 -14.29
N GLU A 57 -0.53 -24.02 -14.08
CA GLU A 57 -1.60 -25.01 -14.05
C GLU A 57 -2.50 -24.77 -12.83
N ALA A 58 -1.92 -24.57 -11.65
CA ALA A 58 -2.66 -24.22 -10.44
C ALA A 58 -3.32 -22.82 -10.51
N LEU A 59 -2.74 -21.90 -11.31
CA LEU A 59 -3.27 -20.54 -11.51
C LEU A 59 -4.38 -20.49 -12.58
N ALA A 60 -4.52 -21.52 -13.42
CA ALA A 60 -5.50 -21.53 -14.50
C ALA A 60 -6.94 -21.35 -13.98
N GLY A 61 -7.73 -20.52 -14.68
CA GLY A 61 -9.14 -20.25 -14.36
C GLY A 61 -9.35 -19.36 -13.13
N VAL A 62 -8.33 -18.59 -12.65
CA VAL A 62 -8.56 -17.52 -11.70
C VAL A 62 -9.24 -16.34 -12.39
N ASP A 63 -10.19 -15.70 -11.71
CA ASP A 63 -10.91 -14.53 -12.23
C ASP A 63 -10.11 -13.25 -12.03
N ALA A 64 -9.27 -13.19 -10.98
CA ALA A 64 -8.49 -12.02 -10.64
C ALA A 64 -7.13 -12.39 -10.02
N ILE A 65 -6.12 -11.55 -10.29
CA ILE A 65 -4.81 -11.64 -9.63
C ILE A 65 -4.53 -10.31 -8.93
N ILE A 66 -4.22 -10.37 -7.62
CA ILE A 66 -3.86 -9.20 -6.80
C ILE A 66 -2.40 -9.38 -6.34
N HIS A 67 -1.53 -8.50 -6.81
CA HIS A 67 -0.10 -8.56 -6.52
C HIS A 67 0.29 -7.49 -5.49
N LEU A 68 0.50 -7.92 -4.24
CA LEU A 68 0.87 -7.04 -3.10
C LEU A 68 2.29 -7.32 -2.57
N ALA A 69 3.02 -8.27 -3.16
CA ALA A 69 4.33 -8.66 -2.67
C ALA A 69 5.40 -7.60 -2.97
N GLY A 70 6.24 -7.33 -1.98
CA GLY A 70 7.40 -6.44 -2.10
C GLY A 70 8.11 -6.30 -0.76
N ALA A 71 9.43 -6.04 -0.77
CA ALA A 71 10.19 -5.76 0.45
C ALA A 71 9.69 -4.47 1.10
N GLY A 72 9.53 -4.45 2.43
CA GLY A 72 9.07 -3.27 3.15
C GLY A 72 10.10 -2.14 3.08
N VAL A 73 9.67 -0.93 2.73
CA VAL A 73 10.60 0.22 2.59
C VAL A 73 11.18 0.69 3.93
N GLY A 74 10.48 0.43 5.03
CA GLY A 74 10.85 0.84 6.39
C GLY A 74 11.39 -0.29 7.28
N ASP A 75 11.70 -1.48 6.73
CA ASP A 75 12.11 -2.63 7.54
C ASP A 75 13.60 -2.60 7.90
N LYS A 76 14.42 -2.00 7.03
CA LYS A 76 15.87 -1.88 7.24
C LYS A 76 16.36 -0.49 6.82
N ARG A 77 17.53 -0.13 7.34
CA ARG A 77 18.20 1.12 6.93
C ARG A 77 18.56 1.08 5.43
N TRP A 78 18.37 2.21 4.72
CA TRP A 78 18.62 2.32 3.28
C TRP A 78 20.13 2.34 2.95
N THR A 79 20.72 1.17 2.89
CA THR A 79 22.03 0.95 2.25
C THR A 79 21.85 0.78 0.75
N LYS A 80 22.95 0.85 -0.04
CA LYS A 80 22.90 0.53 -1.48
C LYS A 80 22.26 -0.85 -1.73
N LYS A 81 22.68 -1.86 -0.94
CA LYS A 81 22.15 -3.24 -1.01
C LYS A 81 20.64 -3.27 -0.75
N TYR A 82 20.17 -2.57 0.30
CA TYR A 82 18.74 -2.58 0.63
C TYR A 82 17.88 -1.80 -0.36
N LYS A 83 18.39 -0.69 -0.92
CA LYS A 83 17.72 0.01 -2.02
C LYS A 83 17.55 -0.89 -3.25
N SER A 84 18.58 -1.68 -3.60
CA SER A 84 18.46 -2.68 -4.66
C SER A 84 17.48 -3.79 -4.32
N GLU A 85 17.40 -4.25 -3.06
CA GLU A 85 16.40 -5.22 -2.59
C GLU A 85 14.97 -4.66 -2.75
N ILE A 86 14.75 -3.39 -2.37
CA ILE A 86 13.46 -2.70 -2.53
C ILE A 86 13.04 -2.65 -4.00
N LEU A 87 13.94 -2.27 -4.90
CA LEU A 87 13.66 -2.19 -6.34
C LEU A 87 13.44 -3.58 -6.92
N ASN A 88 14.38 -4.50 -6.73
CA ASN A 88 14.37 -5.81 -7.39
C ASN A 88 13.21 -6.68 -6.92
N SER A 89 12.82 -6.62 -5.63
CA SER A 89 11.67 -7.37 -5.14
C SER A 89 10.36 -6.98 -5.84
N ARG A 90 10.23 -5.72 -6.25
CA ARG A 90 9.08 -5.20 -6.98
C ARG A 90 9.18 -5.52 -8.47
N LEU A 91 10.30 -5.18 -9.09
CA LEU A 91 10.50 -5.38 -10.52
C LEU A 91 10.38 -6.86 -10.90
N LEU A 92 11.17 -7.74 -10.27
CA LEU A 92 11.15 -9.17 -10.55
C LEU A 92 9.80 -9.80 -10.20
N GLY A 93 9.25 -9.45 -9.03
CA GLY A 93 7.95 -9.96 -8.60
C GLY A 93 6.83 -9.59 -9.57
N THR A 94 6.75 -8.31 -9.95
CA THR A 94 5.69 -7.83 -10.83
C THR A 94 5.86 -8.36 -12.25
N THR A 95 7.10 -8.40 -12.78
CA THR A 95 7.36 -9.00 -14.10
C THR A 95 6.94 -10.47 -14.14
N THR A 96 7.27 -11.24 -13.10
CA THR A 96 6.86 -12.67 -13.00
C THR A 96 5.35 -12.81 -13.02
N ILE A 97 4.63 -11.99 -12.24
CA ILE A 97 3.17 -12.04 -12.19
C ILE A 97 2.55 -11.50 -13.48
N ALA A 98 3.10 -10.45 -14.10
CA ALA A 98 2.61 -9.93 -15.38
C ALA A 98 2.70 -10.99 -16.49
N ASN A 99 3.79 -11.78 -16.53
CA ASN A 99 3.92 -12.89 -17.46
C ASN A 99 2.87 -13.98 -17.18
N ALA A 100 2.61 -14.31 -15.91
CA ALA A 100 1.57 -15.27 -15.54
C ALA A 100 0.17 -14.75 -15.91
N VAL A 101 -0.13 -13.45 -15.66
CA VAL A 101 -1.38 -12.79 -16.09
C VAL A 101 -1.58 -12.91 -17.60
N ASN A 102 -0.52 -12.66 -18.38
CA ASN A 102 -0.58 -12.79 -19.85
C ASN A 102 -0.84 -14.24 -20.30
N ALA A 103 -0.40 -15.24 -19.52
CA ALA A 103 -0.64 -16.63 -19.84
C ALA A 103 -2.06 -17.09 -19.49
N VAL A 104 -2.58 -16.71 -18.29
CA VAL A 104 -3.88 -17.23 -17.81
C VAL A 104 -5.06 -16.29 -18.11
N LYS A 105 -4.80 -15.03 -18.49
CA LYS A 105 -5.80 -14.03 -18.91
C LYS A 105 -6.97 -13.90 -17.92
N PRO A 106 -6.75 -13.52 -16.66
CA PRO A 106 -7.85 -13.22 -15.73
C PRO A 106 -8.64 -11.99 -16.20
N SER A 107 -9.82 -11.76 -15.64
CA SER A 107 -10.62 -10.57 -15.94
C SER A 107 -9.98 -9.27 -15.44
N VAL A 108 -9.19 -9.34 -14.36
CA VAL A 108 -8.51 -8.19 -13.78
C VAL A 108 -7.18 -8.54 -13.13
N PHE A 109 -6.22 -7.64 -13.30
CA PHE A 109 -4.96 -7.60 -12.58
C PHE A 109 -4.89 -6.35 -11.71
N ILE A 110 -4.71 -6.51 -10.40
CA ILE A 110 -4.47 -5.40 -9.46
C ILE A 110 -3.01 -5.49 -9.00
N SER A 111 -2.20 -4.51 -9.39
CA SER A 111 -0.80 -4.42 -9.00
C SER A 111 -0.59 -3.35 -7.95
N ALA A 112 0.09 -3.69 -6.86
CA ALA A 112 0.51 -2.69 -5.90
C ALA A 112 1.46 -1.67 -6.53
N SER A 113 1.34 -0.44 -6.03
CA SER A 113 2.24 0.69 -6.22
C SER A 113 2.22 1.52 -4.92
N ALA A 114 2.73 2.73 -4.92
CA ALA A 114 2.70 3.61 -3.76
C ALA A 114 2.61 5.09 -4.15
N ILE A 115 2.12 5.94 -3.25
CA ILE A 115 2.16 7.40 -3.40
C ILE A 115 3.59 7.96 -3.46
N GLY A 116 4.59 7.12 -3.21
CA GLY A 116 6.00 7.39 -3.54
C GLY A 116 6.21 7.79 -5.00
N TRP A 117 5.30 7.41 -5.90
CA TRP A 117 5.24 7.86 -7.29
C TRP A 117 5.43 9.37 -7.45
N TYR A 118 4.79 10.16 -6.59
CA TYR A 118 4.75 11.62 -6.72
C TYR A 118 6.00 12.32 -6.18
N GLY A 119 6.85 11.64 -5.39
CA GLY A 119 7.98 12.26 -4.71
C GLY A 119 7.53 13.36 -3.73
N GLU A 120 8.35 14.39 -3.58
CA GLU A 120 8.04 15.55 -2.73
C GLU A 120 7.06 16.49 -3.43
N THR A 121 5.89 16.70 -2.85
CA THR A 121 4.84 17.58 -3.44
C THR A 121 4.73 18.96 -2.76
N GLY A 122 5.40 19.16 -1.63
CA GLY A 122 5.23 20.36 -0.81
C GLY A 122 3.76 20.54 -0.39
N ASN A 123 3.19 21.69 -0.70
CA ASN A 123 1.77 22.00 -0.45
C ASN A 123 0.85 21.71 -1.65
N ARG A 124 1.42 21.32 -2.80
CA ARG A 124 0.63 21.04 -4.01
C ARG A 124 -0.11 19.70 -3.83
N ALA A 125 -1.43 19.74 -4.01
CA ALA A 125 -2.21 18.52 -4.12
C ALA A 125 -1.96 17.86 -5.48
N VAL A 126 -1.86 16.54 -5.49
CA VAL A 126 -1.64 15.72 -6.69
C VAL A 126 -2.68 14.62 -6.79
N ILE A 127 -2.99 14.24 -8.02
CA ILE A 127 -3.96 13.20 -8.37
C ILE A 127 -3.31 12.17 -9.31
N GLU A 128 -4.04 11.15 -9.72
CA GLU A 128 -3.51 10.02 -10.51
C GLU A 128 -2.88 10.43 -11.84
N SER A 129 -3.35 11.49 -12.47
CA SER A 129 -2.82 12.02 -13.74
C SER A 129 -1.53 12.83 -13.58
N ASP A 130 -1.12 13.17 -12.35
CA ASP A 130 0.12 13.91 -12.10
C ASP A 130 1.35 13.05 -12.38
N ARG A 131 2.41 13.71 -12.85
CA ARG A 131 3.68 13.08 -13.22
C ARG A 131 4.39 12.50 -11.98
N ALA A 132 5.21 11.50 -12.25
CA ALA A 132 6.12 10.95 -11.25
C ALA A 132 7.13 12.00 -10.78
N GLY A 133 7.49 11.93 -9.50
CA GLY A 133 8.60 12.68 -8.93
C GLY A 133 9.96 12.13 -9.39
N GLU A 134 11.05 12.71 -8.84
CA GLU A 134 12.42 12.39 -9.26
C GLU A 134 13.25 11.65 -8.18
N ASP A 135 12.69 11.49 -6.98
CA ASP A 135 13.40 10.83 -5.88
C ASP A 135 13.50 9.30 -6.07
N PHE A 136 14.19 8.65 -5.13
CA PHE A 136 14.44 7.21 -5.19
C PHE A 136 13.15 6.39 -5.23
N LEU A 137 12.14 6.73 -4.41
CA LEU A 137 10.89 5.96 -4.40
C LEU A 137 10.03 6.24 -5.63
N ALA A 138 10.08 7.44 -6.16
CA ALA A 138 9.43 7.74 -7.44
C ALA A 138 10.04 6.92 -8.59
N ALA A 139 11.37 6.78 -8.62
CA ALA A 139 12.05 5.89 -9.56
C ALA A 139 11.63 4.43 -9.37
N VAL A 140 11.57 3.94 -8.12
CA VAL A 140 11.09 2.58 -7.82
C VAL A 140 9.65 2.39 -8.29
N CYS A 141 8.75 3.35 -8.06
CA CYS A 141 7.35 3.25 -8.48
C CYS A 141 7.21 3.25 -10.01
N ARG A 142 8.03 4.03 -10.75
CA ARG A 142 8.04 4.00 -12.22
C ARG A 142 8.40 2.62 -12.77
N GLU A 143 9.49 2.03 -12.27
CA GLU A 143 9.88 0.67 -12.67
C GLU A 143 8.84 -0.37 -12.29
N TRP A 144 8.22 -0.21 -11.12
CA TRP A 144 7.19 -1.09 -10.63
C TRP A 144 5.94 -1.06 -11.50
N GLU A 145 5.40 0.13 -11.77
CA GLU A 145 4.24 0.31 -12.65
C GLU A 145 4.57 -0.07 -14.10
N GLY A 146 5.79 0.22 -14.58
CA GLY A 146 6.27 -0.23 -15.88
C GLY A 146 6.29 -1.76 -16.04
N ALA A 147 6.63 -2.49 -14.97
CA ALA A 147 6.53 -3.95 -14.97
C ALA A 147 5.07 -4.44 -15.01
N ALA A 148 4.14 -3.72 -14.40
CA ALA A 148 2.70 -4.03 -14.51
C ALA A 148 2.15 -3.73 -15.91
N ASP A 149 2.70 -2.72 -16.62
CA ASP A 149 2.32 -2.37 -18.00
C ASP A 149 2.76 -3.41 -19.06
N LEU A 150 3.51 -4.44 -18.66
CA LEU A 150 3.79 -5.62 -19.51
C LEU A 150 2.53 -6.48 -19.73
N VAL A 151 1.51 -6.33 -18.91
CA VAL A 151 0.22 -7.02 -19.08
C VAL A 151 -0.50 -6.47 -20.31
N LYS A 152 -1.04 -7.38 -21.15
CA LYS A 152 -1.77 -7.08 -22.38
C LYS A 152 -3.17 -7.67 -22.32
N ASP A 153 -4.14 -6.92 -22.82
CA ASP A 153 -5.54 -7.38 -22.99
C ASP A 153 -6.21 -7.87 -21.70
N VAL A 154 -5.76 -7.36 -20.54
CA VAL A 154 -6.36 -7.61 -19.22
C VAL A 154 -6.51 -6.27 -18.50
N ARG A 155 -7.68 -6.01 -17.96
CA ARG A 155 -7.93 -4.80 -17.15
C ARG A 155 -6.92 -4.74 -16.00
N THR A 156 -6.14 -3.68 -15.95
CA THR A 156 -5.05 -3.53 -14.98
C THR A 156 -5.26 -2.29 -14.11
N VAL A 157 -5.23 -2.47 -12.80
CA VAL A 157 -5.30 -1.38 -11.82
C VAL A 157 -3.99 -1.31 -11.03
N LYS A 158 -3.37 -0.13 -11.01
CA LYS A 158 -2.13 0.14 -10.26
C LYS A 158 -2.47 0.93 -9.00
N ILE A 159 -2.50 0.24 -7.84
CA ILE A 159 -2.94 0.83 -6.59
C ILE A 159 -1.79 1.57 -5.89
N ARG A 160 -1.78 2.91 -5.96
CA ARG A 160 -0.81 3.79 -5.30
C ARG A 160 -1.20 4.01 -3.85
N THR A 161 -0.75 3.10 -3.00
CA THR A 161 -1.10 3.08 -1.56
C THR A 161 -0.41 4.20 -0.80
N GLY A 162 -1.18 4.90 0.04
CA GLY A 162 -0.72 5.92 0.98
C GLY A 162 -0.25 5.34 2.31
N LEU A 163 -0.31 6.15 3.36
CA LEU A 163 0.01 5.72 4.72
C LEU A 163 -1.17 4.91 5.29
N VAL A 164 -1.05 3.59 5.29
CA VAL A 164 -2.09 2.72 5.84
C VAL A 164 -2.05 2.76 7.37
N LEU A 165 -3.20 3.08 7.97
CA LEU A 165 -3.38 3.17 9.41
C LEU A 165 -4.06 1.92 9.95
N ASP A 166 -3.34 1.20 10.81
CA ASP A 166 -3.83 0.06 11.56
C ASP A 166 -3.07 -0.07 12.89
N PRO A 167 -3.75 -0.34 14.02
CA PRO A 167 -3.09 -0.44 15.31
C PRO A 167 -2.18 -1.66 15.47
N THR A 168 -2.39 -2.71 14.67
CA THR A 168 -1.64 -3.97 14.75
C THR A 168 -0.34 -3.95 13.95
N GLY A 169 -0.16 -2.94 13.05
CA GLY A 169 1.01 -2.90 12.19
C GLY A 169 1.26 -1.55 11.51
N GLY A 170 2.18 -1.57 10.55
CA GLY A 170 2.54 -0.39 9.79
C GLY A 170 3.11 0.75 10.63
N ALA A 171 2.87 1.99 10.21
CA ALA A 171 3.36 3.18 10.90
C ALA A 171 2.62 3.43 12.22
N LEU A 172 1.30 3.30 12.24
CA LEU A 172 0.51 3.54 13.45
C LEU A 172 0.89 2.56 14.56
N GLY A 173 0.97 1.26 14.26
CA GLY A 173 1.37 0.25 15.25
C GLY A 173 2.75 0.52 15.88
N ARG A 174 3.69 1.08 15.09
CA ARG A 174 5.02 1.49 15.61
C ARG A 174 4.97 2.76 16.47
N MET A 175 4.02 3.66 16.21
CA MET A 175 3.89 4.93 16.94
C MET A 175 3.09 4.77 18.24
N LEU A 176 2.07 3.92 18.26
CA LEU A 176 1.13 3.75 19.37
C LEU A 176 1.80 3.55 20.74
N PRO A 177 2.83 2.70 20.91
CA PRO A 177 3.47 2.54 22.23
C PRO A 177 4.02 3.86 22.78
N LEU A 178 4.70 4.65 21.94
CA LEU A 178 5.25 5.95 22.36
C LEU A 178 4.14 6.92 22.78
N PHE A 179 3.06 6.99 22.00
CA PHE A 179 1.94 7.87 22.32
C PHE A 179 1.19 7.42 23.57
N ARG A 180 0.99 6.12 23.78
CA ARG A 180 0.35 5.57 25.00
C ARG A 180 1.12 5.92 26.27
N PHE A 181 2.45 6.00 26.20
CA PHE A 181 3.31 6.45 27.29
C PHE A 181 3.46 7.98 27.39
N GLY A 182 2.75 8.76 26.56
CA GLY A 182 2.86 10.23 26.54
C GLY A 182 4.18 10.76 25.95
N LEU A 183 4.97 9.90 25.32
CA LEU A 183 6.26 10.22 24.68
C LEU A 183 6.11 10.58 23.20
N GLY A 184 4.89 10.65 22.68
CA GLY A 184 4.60 11.04 21.32
C GLY A 184 4.90 12.51 21.02
N GLY A 185 5.04 12.83 19.75
CA GLY A 185 5.23 14.19 19.28
C GLY A 185 5.36 14.29 17.77
N LYS A 186 5.34 15.53 17.28
CA LYS A 186 5.50 15.79 15.84
C LYS A 186 6.90 15.41 15.34
N LEU A 187 6.98 15.00 14.10
CA LEU A 187 8.22 14.63 13.43
C LEU A 187 8.75 15.83 12.63
N GLY A 188 9.98 16.23 12.93
CA GLY A 188 10.59 17.41 12.30
C GLY A 188 9.77 18.69 12.50
N SER A 189 9.43 19.39 11.43
CA SER A 189 8.59 20.59 11.48
C SER A 189 7.13 20.31 11.81
N GLY A 190 6.65 19.10 11.48
CA GLY A 190 5.24 18.72 11.54
C GLY A 190 4.39 19.32 10.41
N LYS A 191 4.97 20.10 9.49
CA LYS A 191 4.24 20.77 8.40
C LYS A 191 4.08 19.89 7.15
N GLN A 192 4.81 18.79 7.07
CA GLN A 192 4.72 17.86 5.94
C GLN A 192 3.35 17.17 5.89
N TRP A 193 2.81 17.08 4.68
CA TRP A 193 1.54 16.42 4.40
C TRP A 193 1.69 14.90 4.42
N TRP A 194 0.75 14.25 5.06
CA TRP A 194 0.57 12.80 5.10
C TRP A 194 -0.76 12.43 4.46
N SER A 195 -0.69 11.69 3.36
CA SER A 195 -1.86 11.10 2.72
C SER A 195 -2.03 9.68 3.25
N TRP A 196 -3.04 9.52 4.05
CA TRP A 196 -3.34 8.34 4.86
C TRP A 196 -4.62 7.64 4.38
N ILE A 197 -4.80 6.39 4.75
CA ILE A 197 -6.03 5.62 4.62
C ILE A 197 -6.10 4.61 5.77
N THR A 198 -7.29 4.29 6.29
CA THR A 198 -7.44 3.18 7.23
C THR A 198 -7.26 1.84 6.51
N LEU A 199 -6.80 0.80 7.21
CA LEU A 199 -6.75 -0.55 6.63
C LEU A 199 -8.13 -1.01 6.17
N HIS A 200 -9.18 -0.65 6.89
CA HIS A 200 -10.58 -0.91 6.53
C HIS A 200 -10.92 -0.34 5.15
N ASP A 201 -10.76 0.97 4.93
CA ASP A 201 -11.04 1.60 3.63
C ASP A 201 -10.06 1.14 2.53
N GLN A 202 -8.82 0.82 2.88
CA GLN A 202 -7.85 0.21 1.95
C GLN A 202 -8.38 -1.10 1.37
N ILE A 203 -8.92 -1.99 2.21
CA ILE A 203 -9.48 -3.28 1.78
C ILE A 203 -10.72 -3.06 0.93
N ARG A 204 -11.65 -2.20 1.38
CA ARG A 204 -12.86 -1.86 0.62
C ARG A 204 -12.54 -1.27 -0.76
N ALA A 205 -11.53 -0.39 -0.84
CA ALA A 205 -11.10 0.19 -2.11
C ALA A 205 -10.47 -0.85 -3.06
N ILE A 206 -9.74 -1.84 -2.53
CA ILE A 206 -9.21 -2.95 -3.35
C ILE A 206 -10.37 -3.82 -3.87
N VAL A 207 -11.36 -4.15 -3.04
CA VAL A 207 -12.55 -4.90 -3.46
C VAL A 207 -13.37 -4.09 -4.47
N PHE A 208 -13.52 -2.79 -4.25
CA PHE A 208 -14.18 -1.91 -5.21
C PHE A 208 -13.45 -1.91 -6.58
N ALA A 209 -12.11 -1.87 -6.59
CA ALA A 209 -11.32 -2.00 -7.82
C ALA A 209 -11.50 -3.37 -8.49
N LEU A 210 -11.66 -4.43 -7.69
CA LEU A 210 -11.92 -5.79 -8.18
C LEU A 210 -13.25 -5.86 -8.94
N GLU A 211 -14.31 -5.27 -8.41
CA GLU A 211 -15.69 -5.39 -8.87
C GLU A 211 -16.12 -4.31 -9.88
N SER A 212 -15.45 -3.16 -9.87
CA SER A 212 -15.77 -2.02 -10.76
C SER A 212 -15.09 -2.15 -12.11
N LYS A 213 -15.31 -1.14 -12.97
CA LYS A 213 -14.62 -1.01 -14.26
C LYS A 213 -13.38 -0.11 -14.21
N ILE A 214 -12.95 0.30 -13.02
CA ILE A 214 -11.81 1.18 -12.85
C ILE A 214 -10.55 0.52 -13.41
N GLU A 215 -9.70 1.31 -14.10
CA GLU A 215 -8.45 0.84 -14.68
C GLU A 215 -7.36 1.94 -14.57
N GLY A 216 -6.11 1.56 -14.78
CA GLY A 216 -4.98 2.49 -14.66
C GLY A 216 -4.57 2.77 -13.21
N PRO A 217 -3.90 3.89 -12.94
CA PRO A 217 -3.48 4.28 -11.60
C PRO A 217 -4.66 4.68 -10.73
N MET A 218 -4.61 4.28 -9.45
CA MET A 218 -5.63 4.56 -8.46
C MET A 218 -4.96 4.86 -7.11
N ASN A 219 -5.12 6.06 -6.58
CA ASN A 219 -4.60 6.46 -5.29
C ASN A 219 -5.46 5.87 -4.16
N LEU A 220 -4.85 5.08 -3.30
CA LEU A 220 -5.49 4.57 -2.08
C LEU A 220 -5.09 5.46 -0.91
N THR A 221 -5.77 6.60 -0.81
CA THR A 221 -5.63 7.59 0.27
C THR A 221 -7.01 8.09 0.68
N SER A 222 -7.16 8.60 1.90
CA SER A 222 -8.34 9.38 2.29
C SER A 222 -8.43 10.67 1.45
N PRO A 223 -9.63 11.19 1.16
CA PRO A 223 -9.80 12.44 0.44
C PRO A 223 -9.32 13.69 1.23
N ASN A 224 -9.04 13.53 2.51
CA ASN A 224 -8.60 14.60 3.41
C ASN A 224 -7.21 14.30 3.97
N PRO A 225 -6.12 14.53 3.19
CA PRO A 225 -4.77 14.45 3.71
C PRO A 225 -4.56 15.48 4.83
N VAL A 226 -3.70 15.17 5.79
CA VAL A 226 -3.41 16.03 6.94
C VAL A 226 -1.92 16.29 7.07
N THR A 227 -1.53 17.34 7.79
CA THR A 227 -0.14 17.52 8.18
C THR A 227 0.23 16.54 9.29
N ASN A 228 1.53 16.22 9.42
CA ASN A 228 2.00 15.41 10.53
C ASN A 228 1.63 16.01 11.90
N GLN A 229 1.60 17.33 12.02
CA GLN A 229 1.18 18.00 13.25
C GLN A 229 -0.30 17.74 13.57
N GLU A 230 -1.19 17.81 12.58
CA GLU A 230 -2.62 17.51 12.73
C GLU A 230 -2.84 16.03 13.07
N PHE A 231 -2.13 15.14 12.40
CA PHE A 231 -2.13 13.71 12.73
C PHE A 231 -1.70 13.47 14.18
N THR A 232 -0.57 14.06 14.59
CA THR A 232 -0.03 13.95 15.96
C THR A 232 -1.03 14.46 16.99
N ALA A 233 -1.64 15.61 16.77
CA ALA A 233 -2.65 16.16 17.66
C ALA A 233 -3.92 15.30 17.71
N GLY A 234 -4.34 14.75 16.56
CA GLY A 234 -5.47 13.83 16.47
C GLY A 234 -5.22 12.55 17.26
N LEU A 235 -4.04 11.92 17.11
CA LEU A 235 -3.67 10.70 17.82
C LEU A 235 -3.53 10.92 19.34
N ALA A 236 -2.92 12.04 19.75
CA ALA A 236 -2.81 12.42 21.15
C ALA A 236 -4.19 12.57 21.81
N ARG A 237 -5.12 13.22 21.10
CA ARG A 237 -6.51 13.41 21.55
C ARG A 237 -7.24 12.08 21.66
N ALA A 238 -7.16 11.23 20.65
CA ALA A 238 -7.81 9.91 20.63
C ALA A 238 -7.32 9.02 21.80
N LEU A 239 -6.04 9.07 22.11
CA LEU A 239 -5.46 8.31 23.23
C LEU A 239 -5.59 8.99 24.61
N HIS A 240 -6.14 10.20 24.68
CA HIS A 240 -6.15 11.01 25.91
C HIS A 240 -4.75 11.15 26.54
N ARG A 241 -3.73 11.37 25.71
CA ARG A 241 -2.32 11.51 26.12
C ARG A 241 -1.70 12.76 25.50
N PRO A 242 -0.78 13.44 26.24
CA PRO A 242 -0.04 14.55 25.65
C PRO A 242 0.93 14.06 24.56
N ALA A 243 1.24 14.95 23.59
CA ALA A 243 2.24 14.70 22.54
C ALA A 243 3.26 15.86 22.52
N LEU A 244 4.04 15.93 23.61
CA LEU A 244 4.92 17.07 23.90
C LEU A 244 6.38 16.86 23.47
N PHE A 245 6.76 15.67 23.00
CA PHE A 245 8.13 15.31 22.68
C PHE A 245 8.38 15.26 21.17
N PRO A 246 8.65 16.41 20.51
CA PRO A 246 8.92 16.41 19.07
C PRO A 246 10.21 15.65 18.76
N ALA A 247 10.19 14.84 17.70
CA ALA A 247 11.40 14.22 17.18
C ALA A 247 12.10 15.15 16.18
N PRO A 248 13.27 15.73 16.52
CA PRO A 248 13.98 16.64 15.61
C PRO A 248 14.38 15.94 14.30
N ALA A 249 14.32 16.67 13.18
CA ALA A 249 14.67 16.10 11.86
C ALA A 249 16.09 15.51 11.83
N ILE A 250 17.04 16.11 12.56
CA ILE A 250 18.43 15.63 12.67
C ILE A 250 18.44 14.25 13.34
N ALA A 251 17.72 14.08 14.46
CA ALA A 251 17.65 12.80 15.17
C ALA A 251 17.04 11.72 14.27
N LEU A 252 15.98 12.04 13.53
CA LEU A 252 15.36 11.11 12.56
C LEU A 252 16.31 10.74 11.43
N LYS A 253 17.10 11.69 10.89
CA LYS A 253 18.12 11.41 9.88
C LYS A 253 19.21 10.47 10.38
N ILE A 254 19.66 10.66 11.62
CA ILE A 254 20.68 9.78 12.24
C ILE A 254 20.09 8.38 12.47
N ALA A 255 18.89 8.27 13.02
CA ALA A 255 18.27 6.98 13.36
C ALA A 255 17.87 6.19 12.11
N LEU A 256 17.21 6.82 11.15
CA LEU A 256 16.55 6.18 10.01
C LEU A 256 17.37 6.24 8.70
N GLY A 257 18.42 7.08 8.67
CA GLY A 257 19.23 7.28 7.48
C GLY A 257 18.38 7.78 6.30
N GLY A 258 18.56 7.21 5.13
CA GLY A 258 17.84 7.62 3.92
C GLY A 258 16.31 7.48 4.02
N PHE A 259 15.79 6.57 4.82
CA PHE A 259 14.34 6.41 5.02
C PHE A 259 13.70 7.63 5.70
N SER A 260 14.48 8.47 6.39
CA SER A 260 13.99 9.72 6.97
C SER A 260 13.38 10.68 5.93
N THR A 261 13.79 10.61 4.67
CA THR A 261 13.23 11.43 3.59
C THR A 261 11.74 11.13 3.37
N GLU A 262 11.32 9.86 3.53
CA GLU A 262 9.91 9.48 3.44
C GLU A 262 9.08 10.02 4.60
N ILE A 263 9.61 9.98 5.80
CA ILE A 263 8.89 10.42 7.02
C ILE A 263 8.79 11.93 7.10
N LEU A 264 9.85 12.63 6.66
CA LEU A 264 9.93 14.10 6.68
C LEU A 264 9.42 14.73 5.39
N GLY A 265 9.25 13.94 4.33
CA GLY A 265 8.73 14.39 3.05
C GLY A 265 7.24 14.70 3.09
N SER A 266 6.81 15.57 2.19
CA SER A 266 5.45 16.06 2.06
C SER A 266 4.79 15.46 0.82
N LYS A 267 3.68 14.71 1.02
CA LYS A 267 2.90 14.11 -0.06
C LYS A 267 1.42 14.41 0.17
N LYS A 268 0.88 15.39 -0.57
CA LYS A 268 -0.54 15.77 -0.52
C LYS A 268 -1.26 15.13 -1.70
N VAL A 269 -1.66 13.88 -1.55
CA VAL A 269 -2.24 13.03 -2.60
C VAL A 269 -3.74 12.88 -2.39
N LEU A 270 -4.52 13.06 -3.44
CA LEU A 270 -5.97 12.91 -3.45
C LEU A 270 -6.37 11.66 -4.25
N PRO A 271 -7.41 10.93 -3.84
CA PRO A 271 -7.91 9.73 -4.50
C PRO A 271 -8.95 10.06 -5.58
N GLN A 272 -8.55 10.85 -6.62
CA GLN A 272 -9.50 11.37 -7.59
C GLN A 272 -10.22 10.24 -8.33
N ALA A 273 -9.50 9.22 -8.77
CA ALA A 273 -10.08 8.08 -9.49
C ALA A 273 -11.15 7.32 -8.67
N LEU A 274 -10.92 7.15 -7.35
CA LEU A 274 -11.92 6.56 -6.46
C LEU A 274 -13.16 7.43 -6.29
N MET A 275 -12.95 8.74 -6.11
CA MET A 275 -14.04 9.71 -5.95
C MET A 275 -14.89 9.80 -7.22
N ASP A 276 -14.27 9.88 -8.39
CA ASP A 276 -14.96 9.93 -9.68
C ASP A 276 -15.75 8.65 -9.99
N ALA A 277 -15.24 7.50 -9.49
CA ALA A 277 -15.93 6.21 -9.61
C ALA A 277 -17.04 6.02 -8.57
N GLY A 278 -17.25 6.97 -7.65
CA GLY A 278 -18.32 6.93 -6.65
C GLY A 278 -17.99 6.09 -5.41
N PHE A 279 -16.71 5.82 -5.12
CA PHE A 279 -16.32 5.14 -3.88
C PHE A 279 -16.63 6.01 -2.66
N VAL A 280 -17.28 5.42 -1.66
CA VAL A 280 -17.63 6.10 -0.40
C VAL A 280 -16.70 5.60 0.71
N PHE A 281 -15.91 6.52 1.28
CA PHE A 281 -15.03 6.24 2.41
C PHE A 281 -15.84 6.19 3.71
N ASP A 282 -15.58 5.17 4.55
CA ASP A 282 -16.17 5.11 5.89
C ASP A 282 -15.41 6.03 6.85
N TYR A 283 -14.12 6.24 6.60
CA TYR A 283 -13.26 7.12 7.40
C TYR A 283 -12.63 8.21 6.53
N PRO A 284 -13.40 9.22 6.06
CA PRO A 284 -12.85 10.29 5.23
C PRO A 284 -12.03 11.31 6.04
N HIS A 285 -12.17 11.37 7.36
CA HIS A 285 -11.52 12.34 8.24
C HIS A 285 -10.65 11.68 9.31
N ILE A 286 -9.47 12.27 9.59
CA ILE A 286 -8.47 11.67 10.46
C ILE A 286 -8.93 11.52 11.91
N ALA A 287 -9.70 12.47 12.45
CA ALA A 287 -10.09 12.45 13.86
C ALA A 287 -11.00 11.26 14.20
N PRO A 288 -12.13 11.02 13.50
CA PRO A 288 -12.93 9.81 13.70
C PRO A 288 -12.19 8.52 13.37
N ALA A 289 -11.32 8.52 12.33
CA ALA A 289 -10.51 7.37 11.99
C ALA A 289 -9.59 6.96 13.15
N LEU A 290 -8.86 7.91 13.71
CA LEU A 290 -7.95 7.63 14.83
C LEU A 290 -8.70 7.21 16.10
N ALA A 291 -9.85 7.80 16.40
CA ALA A 291 -10.69 7.36 17.52
C ALA A 291 -11.08 5.88 17.38
N ALA A 292 -11.63 5.51 16.22
CA ALA A 292 -12.05 4.12 15.96
C ALA A 292 -10.90 3.10 15.94
N LEU A 293 -9.65 3.54 15.67
CA LEU A 293 -8.50 2.66 15.61
C LEU A 293 -7.81 2.43 16.97
N VAL A 294 -8.08 3.25 18.00
CA VAL A 294 -7.37 3.18 19.28
C VAL A 294 -8.29 2.85 20.46
N ASP A 295 -9.62 2.88 20.25
CA ASP A 295 -10.62 2.34 21.18
C ASP A 295 -10.50 0.80 21.27
#